data_ca3043ff98845c7ca34130b86a03a0fb
#
_entry.id   ca3043ff98845c7ca34130b86a03a0fb
#
_cell.length_a   1.000
_cell.length_b   1.000
_cell.length_c   1.000
_cell.angle_alpha   90.00
_cell.angle_beta   90.00
_cell.angle_gamma   90.00
#
_symmetry.space_group_name_H-M   'P 1'
#
loop_
_entity.id
_entity.type
_entity.pdbx_description
1 polymer ?
#
loop_
_entity_poly.entity_id
_entity_poly.type
_entity_poly.pdbx_seq_one_letter_code
_entity_poly.pdbx_strand_id
1 'polypeptide(L)'
;MFIDVESAKQHASIENATLAFEKEKTEHERKVMEHEIDLWKEAKEARVPRDAFWDVIWPTWDCSAYGTREYFGVLRNIPKDWDRIDACLSMPVEIKGVTVRHPYRCVDVSVYPEMRVHGYWMVDWDQPDCKPLYQDFEDKVGQTPVFVWPLIFMHL
;
A
#
# COMPACT_ATOMS: atom_id res chain seq x y z
N MET A 1 -63.81 -2.46 16.51
CA MET A 1 -62.62 -2.11 15.69
C MET A 1 -61.68 -3.29 15.80
N PHE A 2 -61.95 -4.37 15.03
CA PHE A 2 -61.08 -5.54 14.99
C PHE A 2 -60.05 -5.24 13.89
N ILE A 3 -58.85 -4.88 14.30
CA ILE A 3 -57.71 -4.82 13.39
C ILE A 3 -57.41 -6.31 13.06
N ASP A 4 -57.48 -6.59 11.78
CA ASP A 4 -57.33 -7.92 11.22
C ASP A 4 -55.90 -8.44 11.48
N VAL A 5 -55.78 -9.19 12.57
CA VAL A 5 -54.51 -9.82 13.06
C VAL A 5 -53.91 -10.71 11.96
N GLU A 6 -54.76 -11.25 11.10
CA GLU A 6 -54.37 -12.10 9.96
C GLU A 6 -53.58 -11.31 8.90
N SER A 7 -54.07 -10.08 8.60
CA SER A 7 -53.39 -9.18 7.66
C SER A 7 -52.03 -8.72 8.18
N ALA A 8 -51.87 -8.44 9.47
CA ALA A 8 -50.62 -8.06 10.10
C ALA A 8 -49.57 -9.24 10.04
N LYS A 9 -50.03 -10.46 10.25
CA LYS A 9 -49.16 -11.66 10.13
C LYS A 9 -48.70 -11.89 8.70
N GLN A 10 -49.56 -11.68 7.72
CA GLN A 10 -49.21 -11.81 6.30
C GLN A 10 -48.19 -10.75 5.89
N HIS A 11 -48.34 -9.48 6.30
CA HIS A 11 -47.35 -8.44 6.07
C HIS A 11 -45.99 -8.75 6.67
N ALA A 12 -45.95 -9.19 7.92
CA ALA A 12 -44.69 -9.57 8.59
C ALA A 12 -44.02 -10.76 7.90
N SER A 13 -44.80 -11.72 7.40
CA SER A 13 -44.28 -12.87 6.65
C SER A 13 -43.64 -12.46 5.32
N ILE A 14 -44.26 -11.55 4.58
CA ILE A 14 -43.73 -11.02 3.31
C ILE A 14 -42.46 -10.21 3.54
N GLU A 15 -42.46 -9.38 4.57
CA GLU A 15 -41.30 -8.55 4.93
C GLU A 15 -40.08 -9.42 5.32
N ASN A 16 -40.30 -10.44 6.13
CA ASN A 16 -39.23 -11.40 6.48
C ASN A 16 -38.72 -12.18 5.26
N ALA A 17 -39.60 -12.57 4.34
CA ALA A 17 -39.22 -13.25 3.10
C ALA A 17 -38.38 -12.33 2.18
N THR A 18 -38.74 -11.06 2.05
CA THR A 18 -37.98 -10.08 1.26
C THR A 18 -36.62 -9.82 1.88
N LEU A 19 -36.52 -9.63 3.19
CA LEU A 19 -35.24 -9.48 3.89
C LEU A 19 -34.34 -10.71 3.74
N ALA A 20 -34.90 -11.90 3.80
CA ALA A 20 -34.15 -13.13 3.58
C ALA A 20 -33.61 -13.23 2.16
N PHE A 21 -34.41 -12.88 1.16
CA PHE A 21 -34.01 -12.86 -0.24
C PHE A 21 -32.94 -11.81 -0.53
N GLU A 22 -33.08 -10.59 -0.01
CA GLU A 22 -32.05 -9.56 -0.14
C GLU A 22 -30.71 -9.97 0.50
N LYS A 23 -30.77 -10.60 1.67
CA LYS A 23 -29.59 -11.11 2.36
C LYS A 23 -28.90 -12.22 1.56
N GLU A 24 -29.65 -13.14 0.99
CA GLU A 24 -29.12 -14.21 0.14
C GLU A 24 -28.48 -13.64 -1.14
N LYS A 25 -29.12 -12.65 -1.76
CA LYS A 25 -28.61 -11.96 -2.94
C LYS A 25 -27.28 -11.26 -2.67
N THR A 26 -27.20 -10.49 -1.59
CA THR A 26 -25.97 -9.78 -1.19
C THR A 26 -24.83 -10.76 -0.86
N GLU A 27 -25.13 -11.86 -0.21
CA GLU A 27 -24.16 -12.91 0.10
C GLU A 27 -23.66 -13.61 -1.17
N HIS A 28 -24.55 -13.84 -2.14
CA HIS A 28 -24.16 -14.39 -3.44
C HIS A 28 -23.25 -13.45 -4.21
N GLU A 29 -23.61 -12.16 -4.30
CA GLU A 29 -22.81 -11.12 -4.96
C GLU A 29 -21.42 -11.00 -4.32
N ARG A 30 -21.34 -11.06 -3.00
CA ARG A 30 -20.06 -11.04 -2.24
C ARG A 30 -19.19 -12.24 -2.62
N LYS A 31 -19.75 -13.45 -2.68
CA LYS A 31 -19.01 -14.67 -3.05
C LYS A 31 -18.50 -14.64 -4.48
N VAL A 32 -19.31 -14.12 -5.40
CA VAL A 32 -18.88 -13.96 -6.81
C VAL A 32 -17.70 -12.99 -6.88
N MET A 33 -17.77 -11.86 -6.20
CA MET A 33 -16.70 -10.86 -6.19
C MET A 33 -15.42 -11.41 -5.54
N GLU A 34 -15.51 -12.14 -4.44
CA GLU A 34 -14.38 -12.81 -3.81
C GLU A 34 -13.72 -13.81 -4.75
N HIS A 35 -14.51 -14.61 -5.46
CA HIS A 35 -14.00 -15.58 -6.41
C HIS A 35 -13.30 -14.90 -7.61
N GLU A 36 -13.85 -13.81 -8.14
CA GLU A 36 -13.21 -13.04 -9.21
C GLU A 36 -11.89 -12.44 -8.75
N ILE A 37 -11.83 -11.91 -7.51
CA ILE A 37 -10.60 -11.39 -6.91
C ILE A 37 -9.54 -12.49 -6.78
N ASP A 38 -9.93 -13.69 -6.36
CA ASP A 38 -9.00 -14.81 -6.20
C ASP A 38 -8.47 -15.31 -7.55
N LEU A 39 -9.34 -15.44 -8.56
CA LEU A 39 -8.93 -15.76 -9.93
C LEU A 39 -7.96 -14.72 -10.51
N TRP A 40 -8.22 -13.43 -10.21
CA TRP A 40 -7.33 -12.35 -10.65
C TRP A 40 -5.97 -12.40 -9.94
N LYS A 41 -5.94 -12.72 -8.64
CA LYS A 41 -4.71 -12.93 -7.88
C LYS A 41 -3.91 -14.11 -8.42
N GLU A 42 -4.54 -15.26 -8.64
CA GLU A 42 -3.90 -16.45 -9.22
C GLU A 42 -3.32 -16.16 -10.61
N ALA A 43 -4.10 -15.49 -11.48
CA ALA A 43 -3.63 -15.09 -12.80
C ALA A 43 -2.44 -14.13 -12.76
N LYS A 44 -2.41 -13.24 -11.76
CA LYS A 44 -1.29 -12.30 -11.55
C LYS A 44 -0.05 -12.99 -10.99
N GLU A 45 -0.23 -13.92 -10.05
CA GLU A 45 0.88 -14.72 -9.49
C GLU A 45 1.49 -15.67 -10.53
N ALA A 46 0.67 -16.22 -11.44
CA ALA A 46 1.13 -17.03 -12.56
C ALA A 46 1.97 -16.23 -13.60
N ARG A 47 1.89 -14.90 -13.57
CA ARG A 47 2.64 -14.00 -14.45
C ARG A 47 3.93 -13.45 -13.87
N VAL A 48 4.45 -14.03 -12.80
CA VAL A 48 5.75 -13.64 -12.26
C VAL A 48 6.85 -14.26 -13.12
N PRO A 49 7.82 -13.47 -13.63
CA PRO A 49 8.94 -14.01 -14.41
C PRO A 49 9.83 -14.86 -13.51
N ARG A 50 9.91 -16.18 -13.81
CA ARG A 50 10.55 -17.18 -12.94
C ARG A 50 12.04 -16.97 -12.69
N ASP A 51 12.71 -16.35 -13.64
CA ASP A 51 14.17 -16.15 -13.58
C ASP A 51 14.56 -14.75 -13.10
N ALA A 52 13.62 -13.84 -13.01
CA ALA A 52 13.89 -12.51 -12.51
C ALA A 52 14.04 -12.51 -10.98
N PHE A 53 14.90 -11.67 -10.48
CA PHE A 53 15.14 -11.52 -9.05
C PHE A 53 15.52 -10.10 -8.69
N TRP A 54 15.20 -9.70 -7.46
CA TRP A 54 15.67 -8.45 -6.91
C TRP A 54 17.12 -8.59 -6.47
N ASP A 55 17.96 -7.68 -6.91
CA ASP A 55 19.30 -7.48 -6.36
C ASP A 55 19.18 -6.86 -4.97
N VAL A 56 20.25 -6.42 -4.39
CA VAL A 56 20.26 -5.85 -3.04
C VAL A 56 19.23 -4.72 -2.92
N ILE A 57 18.42 -4.78 -1.88
CA ILE A 57 17.43 -3.75 -1.55
C ILE A 57 18.07 -2.76 -0.59
N TRP A 58 18.05 -1.47 -0.93
CA TRP A 58 18.69 -0.40 -0.20
C TRP A 58 17.66 0.61 0.34
N PRO A 59 17.80 1.04 1.61
CA PRO A 59 17.08 2.22 2.09
C PRO A 59 17.63 3.49 1.45
N THR A 60 16.79 4.47 1.19
CA THR A 60 17.22 5.83 0.88
C THR A 60 17.83 6.51 2.11
N TRP A 61 18.64 7.54 1.91
CA TRP A 61 19.27 8.28 3.01
C TRP A 61 18.24 9.03 3.85
N ASP A 62 17.26 9.63 3.19
CA ASP A 62 16.25 10.46 3.84
C ASP A 62 15.01 9.65 4.23
N CYS A 63 14.38 10.04 5.32
CA CYS A 63 13.07 9.55 5.70
C CYS A 63 11.99 10.27 4.88
N SER A 64 11.04 9.51 4.35
CA SER A 64 9.92 10.06 3.57
C SER A 64 8.88 10.71 4.49
N ALA A 65 8.72 10.16 5.71
CA ALA A 65 7.85 10.67 6.76
C ALA A 65 8.30 10.09 8.12
N TYR A 66 7.61 10.48 9.20
CA TYR A 66 7.80 9.84 10.51
C TYR A 66 7.57 8.34 10.42
N GLY A 67 8.57 7.57 10.87
CA GLY A 67 8.53 6.12 10.85
C GLY A 67 8.51 5.49 9.46
N THR A 68 8.72 6.28 8.39
CA THR A 68 8.61 5.82 7.01
C THR A 68 9.85 6.16 6.20
N ARG A 69 10.37 5.19 5.47
CA ARG A 69 11.51 5.35 4.57
C ARG A 69 11.25 4.68 3.23
N GLU A 70 11.71 5.30 2.15
CA GLU A 70 11.70 4.69 0.84
C GLU A 70 12.85 3.69 0.72
N TYR A 71 12.57 2.53 0.15
CA TYR A 71 13.55 1.52 -0.25
C TYR A 71 13.53 1.38 -1.75
N PHE A 72 14.66 1.05 -2.34
CA PHE A 72 14.74 0.76 -3.76
C PHE A 72 15.61 -0.49 -4.02
N GLY A 73 15.34 -1.13 -5.14
CA GLY A 73 16.08 -2.28 -5.60
C GLY A 73 16.11 -2.36 -7.11
N VAL A 74 17.02 -3.14 -7.64
CA VAL A 74 17.19 -3.37 -9.07
C VAL A 74 16.66 -4.75 -9.42
N LEU A 75 15.70 -4.83 -10.32
CA LEU A 75 15.23 -6.10 -10.89
C LEU A 75 16.16 -6.52 -11.99
N ARG A 76 16.66 -7.75 -11.88
CA ARG A 76 17.59 -8.36 -12.84
C ARG A 76 16.99 -9.59 -13.50
N ASN A 77 17.61 -9.99 -14.60
CA ASN A 77 17.31 -11.21 -15.34
C ASN A 77 15.87 -11.29 -15.81
N ILE A 78 15.31 -10.15 -16.26
CA ILE A 78 13.97 -10.09 -16.84
C ILE A 78 14.00 -10.78 -18.20
N PRO A 79 13.14 -11.79 -18.46
CA PRO A 79 13.06 -12.44 -19.76
C PRO A 79 12.73 -11.44 -20.87
N LYS A 80 13.26 -11.67 -22.08
CA LYS A 80 13.14 -10.74 -23.22
C LYS A 80 11.71 -10.58 -23.75
N ASP A 81 10.87 -11.56 -23.50
CA ASP A 81 9.44 -11.62 -23.88
C ASP A 81 8.51 -10.94 -22.88
N TRP A 82 9.07 -10.41 -21.78
CA TRP A 82 8.31 -9.70 -20.75
C TRP A 82 8.44 -8.18 -20.90
N ASP A 83 7.32 -7.49 -20.69
CA ASP A 83 7.37 -6.06 -20.40
C ASP A 83 8.08 -5.84 -19.07
N ARG A 84 9.05 -4.92 -19.04
CA ARG A 84 9.92 -4.72 -17.89
C ARG A 84 9.21 -4.08 -16.70
N ILE A 85 8.32 -3.16 -16.99
CA ILE A 85 7.52 -2.48 -15.95
C ILE A 85 6.52 -3.45 -15.37
N ASP A 86 5.84 -4.26 -16.21
CA ASP A 86 4.92 -5.29 -15.74
C ASP A 86 5.64 -6.35 -14.92
N ALA A 87 6.83 -6.78 -15.34
CA ALA A 87 7.67 -7.68 -14.56
C ALA A 87 8.00 -7.10 -13.18
N CYS A 88 8.41 -5.83 -13.12
CA CYS A 88 8.72 -5.15 -11.86
C CYS A 88 7.49 -5.07 -10.95
N LEU A 89 6.34 -4.64 -11.47
CA LEU A 89 5.10 -4.50 -10.70
C LEU A 89 4.52 -5.84 -10.22
N SER A 90 4.93 -6.97 -10.81
CA SER A 90 4.47 -8.30 -10.42
C SER A 90 5.37 -9.02 -9.42
N MET A 91 6.61 -8.51 -9.22
CA MET A 91 7.61 -9.20 -8.40
C MET A 91 7.49 -8.86 -6.91
N PRO A 92 7.25 -9.87 -6.05
CA PRO A 92 7.31 -9.67 -4.60
C PRO A 92 8.76 -9.49 -4.13
N VAL A 93 8.92 -8.89 -2.96
CA VAL A 93 10.20 -8.69 -2.30
C VAL A 93 10.06 -8.90 -0.80
N GLU A 94 11.12 -9.35 -0.15
CA GLU A 94 11.21 -9.37 1.32
C GLU A 94 12.05 -8.18 1.80
N ILE A 95 11.47 -7.34 2.65
CA ILE A 95 12.14 -6.20 3.29
C ILE A 95 12.00 -6.32 4.80
N LYS A 96 13.13 -6.48 5.50
CA LYS A 96 13.15 -6.64 6.98
C LYS A 96 12.17 -7.70 7.50
N GLY A 97 12.13 -8.86 6.83
CA GLY A 97 11.28 -9.99 7.25
C GLY A 97 9.80 -9.87 6.87
N VAL A 98 9.42 -8.80 6.17
CA VAL A 98 8.04 -8.61 5.67
C VAL A 98 8.02 -8.77 4.17
N THR A 99 7.16 -9.63 3.66
CA THR A 99 6.96 -9.81 2.22
C THR A 99 6.02 -8.72 1.69
N VAL A 100 6.54 -7.90 0.79
CA VAL A 100 5.78 -6.88 0.06
C VAL A 100 5.49 -7.41 -1.34
N ARG A 101 4.22 -7.41 -1.74
CA ARG A 101 3.78 -8.07 -2.98
C ARG A 101 4.31 -7.41 -4.24
N HIS A 102 4.41 -6.08 -4.25
CA HIS A 102 4.85 -5.31 -5.41
C HIS A 102 5.38 -3.94 -4.98
N PRO A 103 6.27 -3.33 -5.78
CA PRO A 103 6.67 -1.95 -5.57
C PRO A 103 5.50 -0.98 -5.84
N TYR A 104 5.52 0.19 -5.21
CA TYR A 104 4.52 1.23 -5.51
C TYR A 104 4.87 1.99 -6.80
N ARG A 105 6.14 1.93 -7.21
CA ARG A 105 6.65 2.58 -8.41
C ARG A 105 7.76 1.75 -9.04
N CYS A 106 7.77 1.68 -10.38
CA CYS A 106 8.83 1.07 -11.18
C CYS A 106 9.36 2.09 -12.20
N VAL A 107 10.67 2.10 -12.41
CA VAL A 107 11.32 2.99 -13.38
C VAL A 107 12.32 2.17 -14.22
N ASP A 108 12.15 2.17 -15.53
CA ASP A 108 13.11 1.57 -16.46
C ASP A 108 14.31 2.52 -16.62
N VAL A 109 15.45 2.08 -16.14
CA VAL A 109 16.73 2.79 -16.22
C VAL A 109 17.72 2.07 -17.11
N SER A 110 17.22 1.24 -18.01
CA SER A 110 18.03 0.40 -18.89
C SER A 110 18.90 1.25 -19.81
N VAL A 111 20.20 0.98 -19.77
CA VAL A 111 21.18 1.52 -20.72
C VAL A 111 21.86 0.32 -21.37
N TYR A 112 21.73 0.24 -22.71
CA TYR A 112 22.32 -0.89 -23.44
C TYR A 112 23.82 -1.01 -23.16
N PRO A 113 24.36 -2.22 -22.88
CA PRO A 113 23.71 -3.53 -22.93
C PRO A 113 22.95 -3.94 -21.66
N GLU A 114 22.97 -3.16 -20.61
CA GLU A 114 22.39 -3.52 -19.32
C GLU A 114 20.92 -3.14 -19.24
N MET A 115 20.08 -4.14 -19.02
CA MET A 115 18.65 -3.98 -18.80
C MET A 115 18.38 -3.93 -17.31
N ARG A 116 17.95 -2.77 -16.79
CA ARG A 116 17.72 -2.56 -15.35
C ARG A 116 16.38 -1.85 -15.13
N VAL A 117 15.60 -2.36 -14.20
CA VAL A 117 14.40 -1.69 -13.72
C VAL A 117 14.53 -1.49 -12.22
N HIS A 118 14.27 -0.29 -11.76
CA HIS A 118 14.25 0.05 -10.35
C HIS A 118 12.82 -0.06 -9.82
N GLY A 119 12.63 -0.84 -8.75
CA GLY A 119 11.43 -0.87 -7.94
C GLY A 119 11.62 -0.05 -6.68
N TYR A 120 10.55 0.59 -6.20
CA TYR A 120 10.53 1.44 -5.02
C TYR A 120 9.41 1.03 -4.08
N TRP A 121 9.70 1.01 -2.76
CA TRP A 121 8.77 0.63 -1.70
C TRP A 121 8.79 1.65 -0.58
N MET A 122 7.60 2.04 -0.08
CA MET A 122 7.47 2.77 1.17
C MET A 122 7.38 1.79 2.33
N VAL A 123 8.32 1.87 3.26
CA VAL A 123 8.43 0.98 4.42
C VAL A 123 8.16 1.79 5.68
N ASP A 124 7.07 1.46 6.35
CA ASP A 124 6.58 2.11 7.58
C ASP A 124 6.74 1.23 8.83
N TRP A 125 7.52 0.15 8.73
CA TRP A 125 7.87 -0.74 9.83
C TRP A 125 9.36 -0.75 10.07
N ASP A 126 9.77 -0.94 11.32
CA ASP A 126 11.16 -1.05 11.75
C ASP A 126 12.09 0.06 11.19
N GLN A 127 11.63 1.33 11.31
CA GLN A 127 12.38 2.53 10.92
C GLN A 127 12.67 3.41 12.14
N PRO A 128 13.50 2.96 13.10
CA PRO A 128 13.74 3.70 14.35
C PRO A 128 14.46 5.04 14.14
N ASP A 129 15.18 5.20 13.03
CA ASP A 129 15.90 6.42 12.70
C ASP A 129 15.00 7.50 12.10
N CYS A 130 13.81 7.14 11.62
CA CYS A 130 12.82 8.06 11.07
C CYS A 130 11.96 8.68 12.17
N LYS A 131 12.61 9.44 13.06
CA LYS A 131 11.95 10.10 14.20
C LYS A 131 11.24 11.39 13.78
N PRO A 132 10.20 11.84 14.53
CA PRO A 132 9.61 13.15 14.28
C PRO A 132 10.64 14.25 14.57
N LEU A 133 10.68 15.26 13.72
CA LEU A 133 11.54 16.46 13.88
C LEU A 133 11.27 17.24 15.18
N TYR A 134 10.20 16.91 15.90
CA TYR A 134 9.69 17.65 17.07
C TYR A 134 9.84 16.91 18.40
N GLN A 135 10.66 15.86 18.51
CA GLN A 135 10.89 15.18 19.79
C GLN A 135 11.50 16.10 20.88
N ASP A 136 12.15 17.20 20.48
CA ASP A 136 12.74 18.15 21.41
C ASP A 136 11.76 19.18 22.01
N PHE A 137 10.48 19.15 21.61
CA PHE A 137 9.48 20.10 22.11
C PHE A 137 8.73 19.65 23.37
N GLU A 138 8.80 18.38 23.74
CA GLU A 138 8.10 17.88 24.94
C GLU A 138 8.73 18.34 26.27
N ASP A 139 10.01 18.70 26.29
CA ASP A 139 10.73 19.11 27.52
C ASP A 139 10.70 20.63 27.83
N LYS A 140 9.99 21.43 27.00
CA LYS A 140 9.94 22.89 27.16
C LYS A 140 8.56 23.45 27.47
N VAL A 141 7.78 22.75 28.26
CA VAL A 141 6.58 23.33 28.88
C VAL A 141 7.03 24.34 29.93
N GLY A 142 7.18 25.59 29.53
CA GLY A 142 7.52 26.68 30.43
C GLY A 142 8.46 27.76 29.88
N GLN A 143 9.03 27.61 28.71
CA GLN A 143 9.82 28.67 28.07
C GLN A 143 9.09 29.26 26.88
N THR A 144 8.67 30.52 27.02
CA THR A 144 8.18 31.34 25.92
C THR A 144 9.25 31.40 24.81
N PRO A 145 8.91 31.17 23.53
CA PRO A 145 9.87 31.28 22.45
C PRO A 145 10.37 32.73 22.37
N VAL A 146 11.62 32.95 22.72
CA VAL A 146 12.30 34.22 22.44
C VAL A 146 12.66 34.18 20.96
N PHE A 147 11.85 34.84 20.12
CA PHE A 147 12.21 35.10 18.74
C PHE A 147 13.40 36.08 18.73
N VAL A 148 14.60 35.55 18.59
CA VAL A 148 15.77 36.39 18.30
C VAL A 148 15.79 36.61 16.79
N TRP A 149 15.32 37.76 16.35
CA TRP A 149 15.55 38.25 15.01
C TRP A 149 17.04 38.57 14.85
N PRO A 150 17.75 38.05 13.82
CA PRO A 150 19.07 38.56 13.53
C PRO A 150 18.93 40.00 12.99
N LEU A 151 19.37 40.96 13.78
CA LEU A 151 19.61 42.33 13.32
C LEU A 151 20.70 42.28 12.26
N ILE A 152 20.31 42.44 11.01
CA ILE A 152 21.23 42.70 9.91
C ILE A 152 21.78 44.12 10.16
N PHE A 153 23.00 44.22 10.66
CA PHE A 153 23.77 45.47 10.66
C PHE A 153 24.16 45.78 9.23
N MET A 154 23.41 46.68 8.58
CA MET A 154 23.90 47.41 7.42
C MET A 154 24.94 48.43 7.94
N HIS A 155 26.20 48.20 7.60
CA HIS A 155 27.22 49.26 7.67
C HIS A 155 27.37 49.88 6.27
N LEU A 156 27.17 51.17 6.24
CA LEU A 156 27.52 52.08 5.17
C LEU A 156 29.04 52.08 4.90
#